data_3511bf34c58cb3e61c9dcfe9dd6af5ef
#
_entry.id   3511bf34c58cb3e61c9dcfe9dd6af5ef
#
_cell.length_a   1.000
_cell.length_b   1.000
_cell.length_c   1.000
_cell.angle_alpha   90.00
_cell.angle_beta   90.00
_cell.angle_gamma   90.00
#
_symmetry.space_group_name_H-M   'P 1'
#
loop_
_entity.id
_entity.type
_entity.pdbx_description
1 polymer ?
#
loop_
_entity_poly.entity_id
_entity_poly.type
_entity_poly.pdbx_seq_one_letter_code
_entity_poly.pdbx_strand_id
1 'polypeptide(L)'
;MKKLISCILALLLLTTAAFAVPGDSCVVLGEELTLGETDGIFTALGVERGTAMELALSRPDAETYFSDVPEKAASVGVLVRIRSGGEGLSLSLSNITGAETAIAAALTAAGVTDAEIVAAAPEETGALAILPAVFKAYETLTCQPLDPEAKETAAAALREADALSGELDTSKLEELLGAMTDFFDELAALSDNELRERIRSIAAEHGMTLNDAQTQQLADLFRKIQSIGGSNFAERVQDLPE
;
A
#
# COMPACT_ATOMS: atom_id res chain seq x y z
N MET A 1 -41.90 -18.24 -26.79
CA MET A 1 -41.68 -16.85 -26.40
C MET A 1 -41.55 -16.65 -24.90
N LYS A 2 -42.45 -17.11 -24.04
CA LYS A 2 -42.37 -16.92 -22.58
C LYS A 2 -41.11 -17.50 -21.91
N LYS A 3 -40.59 -18.65 -22.42
CA LYS A 3 -39.35 -19.26 -21.86
C LYS A 3 -38.05 -18.53 -22.23
N LEU A 4 -38.02 -17.87 -23.42
CA LEU A 4 -36.89 -17.06 -23.85
C LEU A 4 -36.79 -15.74 -23.06
N ILE A 5 -37.93 -15.12 -22.73
CA ILE A 5 -37.99 -13.88 -21.96
C ILE A 5 -37.54 -14.16 -20.51
N SER A 6 -37.88 -15.35 -19.97
CA SER A 6 -37.43 -15.75 -18.60
C SER A 6 -35.93 -15.97 -18.52
N CYS A 7 -35.30 -16.53 -19.56
CA CYS A 7 -33.82 -16.69 -19.61
C CYS A 7 -33.08 -15.36 -19.77
N ILE A 8 -33.63 -14.40 -20.54
CA ILE A 8 -33.02 -13.06 -20.70
C ILE A 8 -33.17 -12.26 -19.40
N LEU A 9 -34.28 -12.38 -18.67
CA LEU A 9 -34.45 -11.72 -17.40
C LEU A 9 -33.54 -12.31 -16.29
N ALA A 10 -33.30 -13.63 -16.34
CA ALA A 10 -32.33 -14.29 -15.43
C ALA A 10 -30.88 -13.95 -15.74
N LEU A 11 -30.53 -13.69 -17.00
CA LEU A 11 -29.20 -13.28 -17.43
C LEU A 11 -28.89 -11.81 -17.08
N LEU A 12 -29.92 -10.96 -17.05
CA LEU A 12 -29.79 -9.54 -16.66
C LEU A 12 -29.61 -9.33 -15.15
N LEU A 13 -29.92 -10.34 -14.32
CA LEU A 13 -29.74 -10.28 -12.86
C LEU A 13 -28.34 -10.75 -12.41
N LEU A 14 -27.48 -11.22 -13.31
CA LEU A 14 -26.17 -11.79 -13.00
C LEU A 14 -24.98 -10.83 -13.23
N THR A 15 -25.23 -9.56 -13.53
CA THR A 15 -24.16 -8.57 -13.74
C THR A 15 -24.33 -7.31 -12.90
N THR A 16 -24.67 -7.44 -11.63
CA THR A 16 -24.27 -6.39 -10.70
C THR A 16 -22.85 -6.70 -10.28
N ALA A 17 -21.88 -6.30 -11.10
CA ALA A 17 -20.54 -6.07 -10.56
C ALA A 17 -20.74 -5.08 -9.42
N ALA A 18 -20.54 -5.52 -8.18
CA ALA A 18 -20.53 -4.62 -7.04
C ALA A 18 -19.26 -3.77 -7.20
N PHE A 19 -19.41 -2.58 -7.75
CA PHE A 19 -18.35 -1.59 -7.77
C PHE A 19 -18.29 -1.00 -6.37
N ALA A 20 -17.10 -0.88 -5.82
CA ALA A 20 -16.88 -0.10 -4.61
C ALA A 20 -17.45 1.31 -4.81
N VAL A 21 -18.23 1.76 -3.84
CA VAL A 21 -18.84 3.09 -3.89
C VAL A 21 -17.94 4.03 -3.08
N PRO A 22 -17.63 5.24 -3.61
CA PRO A 22 -16.91 6.23 -2.81
C PRO A 22 -17.57 6.44 -1.45
N GLY A 23 -16.78 6.34 -0.36
CA GLY A 23 -17.25 6.38 1.01
C GLY A 23 -17.43 5.01 1.67
N ASP A 24 -17.46 3.91 0.91
CA ASP A 24 -17.44 2.56 1.51
C ASP A 24 -16.16 2.38 2.32
N SER A 25 -16.29 1.84 3.53
CA SER A 25 -15.16 1.69 4.45
C SER A 25 -15.15 0.34 5.14
N CYS A 26 -13.94 -0.17 5.36
CA CYS A 26 -13.69 -1.42 6.04
C CYS A 26 -12.57 -1.25 7.07
N VAL A 27 -12.81 -1.72 8.28
CA VAL A 27 -11.81 -1.85 9.34
C VAL A 27 -11.38 -3.31 9.42
N VAL A 28 -10.10 -3.56 9.33
CA VAL A 28 -9.49 -4.87 9.57
C VAL A 28 -8.71 -4.82 10.87
N LEU A 29 -9.02 -5.71 11.78
CA LEU A 29 -8.37 -5.83 13.10
C LEU A 29 -7.63 -7.16 13.19
N GLY A 30 -6.38 -7.10 13.64
CA GLY A 30 -5.61 -8.30 13.95
C GLY A 30 -6.21 -9.08 15.10
N GLU A 31 -6.30 -10.40 15.00
CA GLU A 31 -6.88 -11.27 16.03
C GLU A 31 -6.02 -11.36 17.31
N GLU A 32 -4.76 -10.96 17.26
CA GLU A 32 -3.86 -10.93 18.42
C GLU A 32 -4.03 -9.68 19.29
N LEU A 33 -4.83 -8.69 18.85
CA LEU A 33 -5.14 -7.50 19.64
C LEU A 33 -5.99 -7.86 20.85
N THR A 34 -5.58 -7.41 22.04
CA THR A 34 -6.42 -7.48 23.24
C THR A 34 -7.61 -6.52 23.15
N LEU A 35 -8.62 -6.70 23.98
CA LEU A 35 -9.78 -5.80 24.01
C LEU A 35 -9.39 -4.33 24.27
N GLY A 36 -8.43 -4.11 25.18
CA GLY A 36 -7.96 -2.75 25.49
C GLY A 36 -7.19 -2.11 24.34
N GLU A 37 -6.35 -2.87 23.65
CA GLU A 37 -5.63 -2.40 22.46
C GLU A 37 -6.60 -2.10 21.32
N THR A 38 -7.62 -2.94 21.13
CA THR A 38 -8.65 -2.72 20.10
C THR A 38 -9.36 -1.39 20.28
N ASP A 39 -9.70 -0.98 21.52
CA ASP A 39 -10.31 0.33 21.78
C ASP A 39 -9.35 1.48 21.45
N GLY A 40 -8.06 1.33 21.75
CA GLY A 40 -7.01 2.26 21.35
C GLY A 40 -6.86 2.38 19.83
N ILE A 41 -6.92 1.26 19.13
CA ILE A 41 -6.87 1.20 17.66
C ILE A 41 -8.05 1.94 17.05
N PHE A 42 -9.31 1.68 17.46
CA PHE A 42 -10.46 2.41 16.94
C PHE A 42 -10.33 3.92 17.12
N THR A 43 -9.79 4.35 18.27
CA THR A 43 -9.52 5.77 18.54
C THR A 43 -8.47 6.33 17.57
N ALA A 44 -7.37 5.59 17.32
CA ALA A 44 -6.32 6.00 16.40
C ALA A 44 -6.78 5.99 14.93
N LEU A 45 -7.67 5.07 14.55
CA LEU A 45 -8.28 5.01 13.22
C LEU A 45 -9.33 6.13 13.00
N GLY A 46 -9.75 6.85 14.04
CA GLY A 46 -10.75 7.92 13.95
C GLY A 46 -12.14 7.42 13.52
N VAL A 47 -12.49 6.17 13.87
CA VAL A 47 -13.76 5.55 13.49
C VAL A 47 -14.43 4.90 14.70
N GLU A 48 -15.77 4.98 14.78
CA GLU A 48 -16.55 4.32 15.82
C GLU A 48 -16.87 2.87 15.43
N ARG A 49 -16.92 1.97 16.40
CA ARG A 49 -17.32 0.57 16.18
C ARG A 49 -18.70 0.48 15.53
N GLY A 50 -18.82 -0.39 14.54
CA GLY A 50 -20.07 -0.65 13.82
C GLY A 50 -20.45 0.42 12.79
N THR A 51 -19.60 1.45 12.54
CA THR A 51 -19.86 2.46 11.50
C THR A 51 -19.23 2.09 10.15
N ALA A 52 -18.28 1.17 10.14
CA ALA A 52 -17.65 0.59 8.96
C ALA A 52 -17.84 -0.93 8.97
N MET A 53 -17.58 -1.60 7.85
CA MET A 53 -17.45 -3.05 7.83
C MET A 53 -16.26 -3.46 8.70
N GLU A 54 -16.45 -4.44 9.58
CA GLU A 54 -15.38 -4.92 10.46
C GLU A 54 -14.99 -6.35 10.09
N LEU A 55 -13.70 -6.59 9.89
CA LEU A 55 -13.11 -7.88 9.58
C LEU A 55 -11.98 -8.19 10.57
N ALA A 56 -11.81 -9.47 10.86
CA ALA A 56 -10.66 -9.96 11.60
C ALA A 56 -9.56 -10.40 10.64
N LEU A 57 -8.30 -10.29 11.04
CA LEU A 57 -7.15 -10.81 10.32
C LEU A 57 -6.38 -11.75 11.24
N SER A 58 -6.47 -13.03 10.99
CA SER A 58 -5.63 -14.04 11.65
C SER A 58 -4.24 -14.09 10.98
N ARG A 59 -3.26 -14.65 11.69
CA ARG A 59 -1.94 -14.89 11.12
C ARG A 59 -1.98 -15.79 9.89
N PRO A 60 -2.69 -16.96 9.89
CA PRO A 60 -2.85 -17.76 8.69
C PRO A 60 -3.47 -17.02 7.51
N ASP A 61 -4.45 -16.12 7.76
CA ASP A 61 -5.02 -15.30 6.70
C ASP A 61 -3.97 -14.34 6.12
N ALA A 62 -3.19 -13.69 6.98
CA ALA A 62 -2.13 -12.77 6.54
C ALA A 62 -1.10 -13.48 5.63
N GLU A 63 -0.73 -14.71 5.95
CA GLU A 63 0.21 -15.53 5.20
C GLU A 63 -0.30 -15.95 3.80
N THR A 64 -1.58 -15.72 3.49
CA THR A 64 -2.13 -15.95 2.14
C THR A 64 -1.83 -14.83 1.16
N TYR A 65 -1.41 -13.65 1.63
CA TYR A 65 -1.21 -12.47 0.78
C TYR A 65 0.18 -12.40 0.15
N PHE A 66 1.21 -12.76 0.91
CA PHE A 66 2.60 -12.83 0.44
C PHE A 66 3.46 -13.69 1.38
N SER A 67 4.67 -14.03 0.94
CA SER A 67 5.63 -14.80 1.75
C SER A 67 6.28 -13.92 2.84
N ASP A 68 6.78 -14.57 3.90
CA ASP A 68 7.51 -13.91 5.00
C ASP A 68 6.75 -12.75 5.66
N VAL A 69 5.47 -12.98 5.95
CA VAL A 69 4.62 -12.03 6.66
C VAL A 69 5.18 -11.76 8.07
N PRO A 70 5.31 -10.48 8.47
CA PRO A 70 5.80 -10.12 9.80
C PRO A 70 4.98 -10.73 10.94
N GLU A 71 5.65 -11.04 12.04
CA GLU A 71 4.99 -11.57 13.24
C GLU A 71 3.85 -10.69 13.72
N LYS A 72 4.02 -9.36 13.69
CA LYS A 72 3.03 -8.37 14.13
C LYS A 72 1.89 -8.09 13.13
N ALA A 73 1.79 -8.80 12.00
CA ALA A 73 0.73 -8.57 11.02
C ALA A 73 -0.69 -8.83 11.56
N ALA A 74 -0.83 -9.72 12.55
CA ALA A 74 -2.10 -9.98 13.24
C ALA A 74 -2.29 -9.12 14.50
N SER A 75 -1.45 -8.08 14.72
CA SER A 75 -1.47 -7.17 15.88
C SER A 75 -1.66 -5.71 15.46
N VAL A 76 -2.17 -5.45 14.24
CA VAL A 76 -2.42 -4.11 13.71
C VAL A 76 -3.91 -3.88 13.45
N GLY A 77 -4.31 -2.62 13.35
CA GLY A 77 -5.62 -2.22 12.85
C GLY A 77 -5.47 -1.31 11.64
N VAL A 78 -6.31 -1.52 10.64
CA VAL A 78 -6.32 -0.73 9.40
C VAL A 78 -7.74 -0.37 9.03
N LEU A 79 -7.97 0.91 8.73
CA LEU A 79 -9.17 1.39 8.06
C LEU A 79 -8.81 1.68 6.60
N VAL A 80 -9.58 1.14 5.68
CA VAL A 80 -9.56 1.52 4.26
C VAL A 80 -10.91 2.15 3.92
N ARG A 81 -10.87 3.32 3.31
CA ARG A 81 -12.05 4.00 2.76
C ARG A 81 -11.83 4.28 1.28
N ILE A 82 -12.78 3.84 0.46
CA ILE A 82 -12.72 4.09 -0.99
C ILE A 82 -12.98 5.56 -1.27
N ARG A 83 -12.13 6.17 -2.09
CA ARG A 83 -12.24 7.54 -2.59
C ARG A 83 -12.81 7.57 -4.00
N SER A 84 -13.12 8.75 -4.49
CA SER A 84 -13.53 8.92 -5.89
C SER A 84 -12.36 8.63 -6.83
N GLY A 85 -12.67 8.12 -8.03
CA GLY A 85 -11.62 7.81 -9.01
C GLY A 85 -10.77 9.04 -9.35
N GLY A 86 -9.46 8.88 -9.30
CA GLY A 86 -8.48 9.94 -9.54
C GLY A 86 -8.09 10.76 -8.32
N GLU A 87 -8.58 10.42 -7.11
CA GLU A 87 -8.17 11.08 -5.86
C GLU A 87 -6.92 10.48 -5.21
N GLY A 88 -6.37 9.41 -5.81
CA GLY A 88 -5.13 8.78 -5.36
C GLY A 88 -5.21 8.14 -3.97
N LEU A 89 -4.05 7.82 -3.38
CA LEU A 89 -3.93 7.29 -2.03
C LEU A 89 -3.71 8.43 -1.03
N SER A 90 -4.26 8.28 0.18
CA SER A 90 -3.81 9.03 1.35
C SER A 90 -3.49 8.07 2.49
N LEU A 91 -2.42 8.34 3.23
CA LEU A 91 -1.96 7.55 4.35
C LEU A 91 -2.03 8.35 5.64
N SER A 92 -2.39 7.67 6.73
CA SER A 92 -2.26 8.19 8.09
C SER A 92 -1.79 7.05 8.99
N LEU A 93 -0.62 7.18 9.56
CA LEU A 93 0.07 6.10 10.25
C LEU A 93 0.28 6.45 11.73
N SER A 94 -0.05 5.52 12.62
CA SER A 94 0.14 5.65 14.07
C SER A 94 0.89 4.44 14.60
N ASN A 95 2.09 4.63 15.15
CA ASN A 95 3.03 3.58 15.56
C ASN A 95 3.43 2.62 14.41
N ILE A 96 3.36 3.10 13.17
CA ILE A 96 3.86 2.37 11.99
C ILE A 96 5.11 3.09 11.50
N THR A 97 6.22 2.37 11.37
CA THR A 97 7.50 2.90 10.88
C THR A 97 7.70 2.57 9.41
N GLY A 98 8.41 3.44 8.71
CA GLY A 98 8.75 3.32 7.29
C GLY A 98 8.52 4.64 6.55
N ALA A 99 9.10 4.78 5.38
CA ALA A 99 8.89 5.94 4.51
C ALA A 99 7.49 5.89 3.89
N GLU A 100 6.68 6.92 4.13
CA GLU A 100 5.28 6.96 3.64
C GLU A 100 5.22 6.88 2.12
N THR A 101 6.14 7.54 1.41
CA THR A 101 6.27 7.43 -0.06
C THR A 101 6.53 5.99 -0.51
N ALA A 102 7.37 5.23 0.20
CA ALA A 102 7.61 3.83 -0.13
C ALA A 102 6.35 2.96 0.09
N ILE A 103 5.60 3.22 1.18
CA ILE A 103 4.35 2.52 1.48
C ILE A 103 3.31 2.81 0.40
N ALA A 104 3.11 4.09 0.05
CA ALA A 104 2.18 4.51 -0.99
C ALA A 104 2.55 3.91 -2.36
N ALA A 105 3.84 3.94 -2.71
CA ALA A 105 4.35 3.35 -3.93
C ALA A 105 4.10 1.83 -3.99
N ALA A 106 4.39 1.11 -2.92
CA ALA A 106 4.16 -0.34 -2.84
C ALA A 106 2.67 -0.68 -2.96
N LEU A 107 1.80 0.03 -2.26
CA LEU A 107 0.35 -0.16 -2.32
C LEU A 107 -0.20 0.14 -3.71
N THR A 108 0.21 1.26 -4.32
CA THR A 108 -0.17 1.63 -5.70
C THR A 108 0.29 0.56 -6.70
N ALA A 109 1.51 0.06 -6.54
CA ALA A 109 2.05 -1.01 -7.36
C ALA A 109 1.24 -2.31 -7.21
N ALA A 110 0.78 -2.65 -6.00
CA ALA A 110 -0.11 -3.78 -5.77
C ALA A 110 -1.52 -3.60 -6.37
N GLY A 111 -1.85 -2.41 -6.86
CA GLY A 111 -3.17 -2.09 -7.45
C GLY A 111 -4.15 -1.45 -6.47
N VAL A 112 -3.72 -1.07 -5.27
CA VAL A 112 -4.52 -0.27 -4.34
C VAL A 112 -4.49 1.17 -4.82
N THR A 113 -5.63 1.71 -5.23
CA THR A 113 -5.79 3.06 -5.78
C THR A 113 -7.02 3.74 -5.19
N ASP A 114 -7.04 5.07 -5.23
CA ASP A 114 -8.20 5.85 -4.81
C ASP A 114 -8.76 5.44 -3.44
N ALA A 115 -7.89 5.41 -2.44
CA ALA A 115 -8.23 4.99 -1.09
C ALA A 115 -7.58 5.87 -0.02
N GLU A 116 -8.31 6.14 1.04
CA GLU A 116 -7.77 6.62 2.31
C GLU A 116 -7.44 5.41 3.18
N ILE A 117 -6.21 5.34 3.67
CA ILE A 117 -5.72 4.26 4.51
C ILE A 117 -5.24 4.87 5.83
N VAL A 118 -5.89 4.48 6.91
CA VAL A 118 -5.45 4.80 8.27
C VAL A 118 -4.99 3.51 8.93
N ALA A 119 -3.76 3.47 9.39
CA ALA A 119 -3.20 2.27 10.03
C ALA A 119 -2.64 2.60 11.42
N ALA A 120 -2.87 1.71 12.36
CA ALA A 120 -2.41 1.87 13.72
C ALA A 120 -1.96 0.54 14.34
N ALA A 121 -0.95 0.62 15.22
CA ALA A 121 -0.50 -0.49 16.04
C ALA A 121 -0.40 -0.06 17.50
N PRO A 122 -0.58 -0.99 18.47
CA PRO A 122 -0.38 -0.69 19.89
C PRO A 122 1.07 -0.34 20.21
N GLU A 123 2.00 -0.97 19.51
CA GLU A 123 3.45 -0.79 19.62
C GLU A 123 4.03 -0.48 18.25
N GLU A 124 5.21 0.16 18.25
CA GLU A 124 5.94 0.45 17.02
C GLU A 124 6.15 -0.80 16.16
N THR A 125 5.77 -0.70 14.90
CA THR A 125 5.71 -1.83 13.96
C THR A 125 6.07 -1.35 12.56
N GLY A 126 6.85 -2.15 11.81
CA GLY A 126 7.22 -1.84 10.43
C GLY A 126 6.04 -1.89 9.46
N ALA A 127 6.10 -1.05 8.44
CA ALA A 127 5.04 -0.91 7.43
C ALA A 127 4.62 -2.20 6.73
N LEU A 128 5.52 -3.17 6.62
CA LEU A 128 5.19 -4.48 6.03
C LEU A 128 4.04 -5.19 6.75
N ALA A 129 3.86 -4.94 8.07
CA ALA A 129 2.83 -5.59 8.87
C ALA A 129 1.40 -5.16 8.51
N ILE A 130 1.22 -3.95 7.95
CA ILE A 130 -0.12 -3.47 7.58
C ILE A 130 -0.61 -3.99 6.23
N LEU A 131 0.28 -4.45 5.33
CA LEU A 131 -0.09 -4.83 3.96
C LEU A 131 -1.20 -5.89 3.90
N PRO A 132 -1.16 -7.01 4.67
CA PRO A 132 -2.22 -8.01 4.61
C PRO A 132 -3.59 -7.45 4.98
N ALA A 133 -3.64 -6.55 5.98
CA ALA A 133 -4.88 -5.90 6.42
C ALA A 133 -5.41 -4.93 5.35
N VAL A 134 -4.53 -4.13 4.71
CA VAL A 134 -4.90 -3.25 3.60
C VAL A 134 -5.44 -4.06 2.42
N PHE A 135 -4.73 -5.11 2.00
CA PHE A 135 -5.17 -5.96 0.90
C PHE A 135 -6.52 -6.61 1.18
N LYS A 136 -6.71 -7.18 2.40
CA LYS A 136 -7.99 -7.78 2.82
C LYS A 136 -9.13 -6.77 2.76
N ALA A 137 -8.94 -5.56 3.30
CA ALA A 137 -9.95 -4.51 3.28
C ALA A 137 -10.29 -4.08 1.85
N TYR A 138 -9.26 -3.79 1.03
CA TYR A 138 -9.44 -3.29 -0.33
C TYR A 138 -10.10 -4.32 -1.24
N GLU A 139 -9.65 -5.59 -1.23
CA GLU A 139 -10.27 -6.67 -2.00
C GLU A 139 -11.74 -6.91 -1.58
N THR A 140 -12.03 -6.78 -0.28
CA THR A 140 -13.40 -6.92 0.24
C THR A 140 -14.30 -5.78 -0.25
N LEU A 141 -13.83 -4.53 -0.18
CA LEU A 141 -14.59 -3.35 -0.61
C LEU A 141 -14.79 -3.33 -2.13
N THR A 142 -13.77 -3.65 -2.89
CA THR A 142 -13.82 -3.62 -4.37
C THR A 142 -14.44 -4.88 -4.96
N CYS A 143 -14.59 -5.94 -4.18
CA CYS A 143 -14.99 -7.29 -4.65
C CYS A 143 -14.07 -7.80 -5.77
N GLN A 144 -12.82 -7.36 -5.83
CA GLN A 144 -11.82 -7.76 -6.82
C GLN A 144 -10.54 -8.17 -6.13
N PRO A 145 -10.00 -9.37 -6.43
CA PRO A 145 -8.71 -9.77 -5.91
C PRO A 145 -7.60 -8.96 -6.55
N LEU A 146 -6.64 -8.52 -5.75
CA LEU A 146 -5.38 -7.96 -6.23
C LEU A 146 -4.50 -9.08 -6.81
N ASP A 147 -3.67 -8.73 -7.79
CA ASP A 147 -2.75 -9.69 -8.39
C ASP A 147 -1.75 -10.25 -7.35
N PRO A 148 -1.62 -11.57 -7.19
CA PRO A 148 -0.73 -12.17 -6.19
C PRO A 148 0.74 -11.82 -6.40
N GLU A 149 1.21 -11.71 -7.66
CA GLU A 149 2.60 -11.36 -7.98
C GLU A 149 2.85 -9.89 -7.62
N ALA A 150 1.89 -9.01 -7.88
CA ALA A 150 1.96 -7.61 -7.50
C ALA A 150 2.00 -7.43 -5.96
N LYS A 151 1.21 -8.18 -5.19
CA LYS A 151 1.26 -8.19 -3.72
C LYS A 151 2.63 -8.63 -3.19
N GLU A 152 3.19 -9.72 -3.72
CA GLU A 152 4.51 -10.21 -3.32
C GLU A 152 5.61 -9.19 -3.67
N THR A 153 5.54 -8.57 -4.84
CA THR A 153 6.54 -7.57 -5.26
C THR A 153 6.42 -6.29 -4.43
N ALA A 154 5.22 -5.85 -4.09
CA ALA A 154 5.00 -4.74 -3.17
C ALA A 154 5.61 -5.01 -1.78
N ALA A 155 5.40 -6.21 -1.25
CA ALA A 155 6.02 -6.63 0.00
C ALA A 155 7.55 -6.66 -0.09
N ALA A 156 8.11 -7.15 -1.19
CA ALA A 156 9.57 -7.15 -1.44
C ALA A 156 10.13 -5.72 -1.54
N ALA A 157 9.41 -4.80 -2.18
CA ALA A 157 9.80 -3.39 -2.27
C ALA A 157 9.84 -2.73 -0.87
N LEU A 158 8.85 -2.99 -0.01
CA LEU A 158 8.86 -2.47 1.36
C LEU A 158 9.98 -3.06 2.23
N ARG A 159 10.34 -4.34 2.06
CA ARG A 159 11.50 -4.92 2.76
C ARG A 159 12.79 -4.22 2.38
N GLU A 160 12.96 -3.85 1.13
CA GLU A 160 14.13 -3.09 0.68
C GLU A 160 14.13 -1.65 1.20
N ALA A 161 12.98 -0.98 1.19
CA ALA A 161 12.84 0.34 1.77
C ALA A 161 13.13 0.34 3.29
N ASP A 162 12.66 -0.67 4.01
CA ASP A 162 12.92 -0.85 5.44
C ASP A 162 14.42 -1.08 5.73
N ALA A 163 15.09 -1.92 4.92
CA ALA A 163 16.53 -2.12 5.02
C ALA A 163 17.31 -0.82 4.79
N LEU A 164 16.90 0.01 3.83
CA LEU A 164 17.49 1.33 3.58
C LEU A 164 17.25 2.31 4.74
N SER A 165 16.05 2.27 5.36
CA SER A 165 15.74 3.09 6.55
C SER A 165 16.61 2.76 7.75
N GLY A 166 17.12 1.54 7.85
CA GLY A 166 18.09 1.13 8.85
C GLY A 166 19.52 1.70 8.62
N GLU A 167 19.84 2.10 7.40
CA GLU A 167 21.15 2.64 7.01
C GLU A 167 21.13 4.16 6.77
N LEU A 168 19.99 4.70 6.37
CA LEU A 168 19.76 6.11 6.09
C LEU A 168 18.77 6.68 7.10
N ASP A 169 18.86 7.98 7.37
CA ASP A 169 17.82 8.69 8.11
C ASP A 169 16.49 8.61 7.36
N THR A 170 15.41 8.20 8.05
CA THR A 170 14.09 7.97 7.45
C THR A 170 13.56 9.23 6.75
N SER A 171 13.76 10.42 7.33
CA SER A 171 13.31 11.67 6.71
C SER A 171 14.04 11.97 5.41
N LYS A 172 15.35 11.66 5.35
CA LYS A 172 16.13 11.81 4.11
C LYS A 172 15.76 10.79 3.05
N LEU A 173 15.46 9.55 3.48
CA LEU A 173 14.97 8.53 2.56
C LEU A 173 13.62 8.95 1.97
N GLU A 174 12.70 9.47 2.79
CA GLU A 174 11.42 10.01 2.35
C GLU A 174 11.59 11.11 1.30
N GLU A 175 12.43 12.11 1.58
CA GLU A 175 12.73 13.22 0.67
C GLU A 175 13.34 12.71 -0.66
N LEU A 176 14.23 11.73 -0.60
CA LEU A 176 14.82 11.11 -1.79
C LEU A 176 13.79 10.33 -2.62
N LEU A 177 12.95 9.52 -1.97
CA LEU A 177 11.92 8.75 -2.65
C LEU A 177 10.85 9.67 -3.26
N GLY A 178 10.48 10.75 -2.57
CA GLY A 178 9.61 11.80 -3.11
C GLY A 178 10.18 12.41 -4.38
N ALA A 179 11.45 12.86 -4.33
CA ALA A 179 12.14 13.40 -5.50
C ALA A 179 12.26 12.40 -6.65
N MET A 180 12.49 11.10 -6.36
CA MET A 180 12.50 10.05 -7.39
C MET A 180 11.12 9.85 -8.01
N THR A 181 10.06 10.01 -7.26
CA THR A 181 8.68 9.93 -7.77
C THR A 181 8.39 11.06 -8.77
N ASP A 182 8.84 12.28 -8.50
CA ASP A 182 8.69 13.42 -9.41
C ASP A 182 9.38 13.21 -10.77
N PHE A 183 10.43 12.41 -10.80
CA PHE A 183 11.18 12.06 -12.02
C PHE A 183 10.90 10.64 -12.52
N PHE A 184 9.80 10.01 -12.09
CA PHE A 184 9.54 8.58 -12.33
C PHE A 184 9.65 8.19 -13.82
N ASP A 185 9.00 8.93 -14.71
CA ASP A 185 8.99 8.62 -16.15
C ASP A 185 10.37 8.80 -16.78
N GLU A 186 11.14 9.83 -16.35
CA GLU A 186 12.52 10.02 -16.76
C GLU A 186 13.38 8.85 -16.32
N LEU A 187 13.32 8.49 -15.03
CA LEU A 187 14.09 7.39 -14.45
C LEU A 187 13.74 6.04 -15.06
N ALA A 188 12.47 5.84 -15.40
CA ALA A 188 11.97 4.61 -16.00
C ALA A 188 12.57 4.33 -17.39
N ALA A 189 12.95 5.37 -18.14
CA ALA A 189 13.53 5.27 -19.48
C ALA A 189 15.05 5.01 -19.46
N LEU A 190 15.72 5.19 -18.32
CA LEU A 190 17.17 5.07 -18.20
C LEU A 190 17.65 3.61 -18.17
N SER A 191 18.85 3.36 -18.65
CA SER A 191 19.57 2.12 -18.38
C SER A 191 19.98 2.02 -16.89
N ASP A 192 20.31 0.83 -16.40
CA ASP A 192 20.65 0.64 -14.99
C ASP A 192 21.87 1.47 -14.54
N ASN A 193 22.84 1.71 -15.42
CA ASN A 193 23.98 2.56 -15.09
C ASN A 193 23.56 4.05 -15.00
N GLU A 194 22.79 4.53 -15.98
CA GLU A 194 22.27 5.90 -15.99
C GLU A 194 21.33 6.13 -14.81
N LEU A 195 20.49 5.16 -14.47
CA LEU A 195 19.61 5.22 -13.32
C LEU A 195 20.41 5.43 -12.02
N ARG A 196 21.47 4.62 -11.80
CA ARG A 196 22.31 4.78 -10.61
C ARG A 196 23.02 6.13 -10.55
N GLU A 197 23.51 6.63 -11.68
CA GLU A 197 24.12 7.98 -11.73
C GLU A 197 23.09 9.07 -11.42
N ARG A 198 21.87 8.94 -11.96
CA ARG A 198 20.81 9.90 -11.72
C ARG A 198 20.33 9.88 -10.26
N ILE A 199 20.20 8.69 -9.65
CA ILE A 199 19.89 8.55 -8.22
C ILE A 199 20.95 9.25 -7.35
N ARG A 200 22.25 9.08 -7.66
CA ARG A 200 23.30 9.81 -6.94
C ARG A 200 23.21 11.32 -7.11
N SER A 201 22.85 11.78 -8.31
CA SER A 201 22.65 13.22 -8.57
C SER A 201 21.50 13.79 -7.74
N ILE A 202 20.34 13.12 -7.74
CA ILE A 202 19.18 13.52 -6.94
C ILE A 202 19.55 13.53 -5.45
N ALA A 203 20.19 12.48 -4.96
CA ALA A 203 20.64 12.41 -3.57
C ALA A 203 21.58 13.59 -3.19
N ALA A 204 22.52 13.93 -4.09
CA ALA A 204 23.43 15.05 -3.86
C ALA A 204 22.71 16.41 -3.85
N GLU A 205 21.69 16.60 -4.68
CA GLU A 205 20.81 17.78 -4.69
C GLU A 205 20.09 17.97 -3.34
N HIS A 206 19.76 16.85 -2.65
CA HIS A 206 19.16 16.81 -1.31
C HIS A 206 20.21 16.68 -0.18
N GLY A 207 21.49 16.95 -0.47
CA GLY A 207 22.56 16.96 0.54
C GLY A 207 22.94 15.60 1.09
N MET A 208 22.63 14.52 0.36
CA MET A 208 22.95 13.14 0.71
C MET A 208 24.12 12.60 -0.11
N THR A 209 24.92 11.74 0.51
CA THR A 209 25.96 10.97 -0.20
C THR A 209 25.67 9.50 -0.05
N LEU A 210 25.34 8.83 -1.16
CA LEU A 210 25.07 7.40 -1.21
C LEU A 210 26.34 6.62 -1.53
N ASN A 211 26.54 5.51 -0.86
CA ASN A 211 27.53 4.53 -1.28
C ASN A 211 27.01 3.65 -2.43
N ASP A 212 27.89 2.81 -3.01
CA ASP A 212 27.53 1.97 -4.15
C ASP A 212 26.42 0.95 -3.82
N ALA A 213 26.42 0.39 -2.59
CA ALA A 213 25.40 -0.56 -2.15
C ALA A 213 24.02 0.12 -2.00
N GLN A 214 23.96 1.26 -1.34
CA GLN A 214 22.73 2.05 -1.17
C GLN A 214 22.16 2.51 -2.52
N THR A 215 23.05 2.95 -3.44
CA THR A 215 22.65 3.32 -4.80
C THR A 215 22.04 2.15 -5.55
N GLN A 216 22.65 0.95 -5.43
CA GLN A 216 22.14 -0.25 -6.05
C GLN A 216 20.78 -0.67 -5.47
N GLN A 217 20.63 -0.66 -4.13
CA GLN A 217 19.37 -0.98 -3.47
C GLN A 217 18.24 -0.03 -3.90
N LEU A 218 18.50 1.29 -3.99
CA LEU A 218 17.52 2.26 -4.49
C LEU A 218 17.16 2.01 -5.96
N ALA A 219 18.13 1.65 -6.81
CA ALA A 219 17.86 1.30 -8.19
C ALA A 219 17.02 0.01 -8.30
N ASP A 220 17.29 -1.00 -7.48
CA ASP A 220 16.54 -2.25 -7.43
C ASP A 220 15.11 -2.02 -6.92
N LEU A 221 14.94 -1.22 -5.86
CA LEU A 221 13.64 -0.78 -5.34
C LEU A 221 12.83 -0.07 -6.44
N PHE A 222 13.45 0.90 -7.13
CA PHE A 222 12.80 1.62 -8.23
C PHE A 222 12.36 0.67 -9.35
N ARG A 223 13.22 -0.25 -9.79
CA ARG A 223 12.89 -1.24 -10.82
C ARG A 223 11.76 -2.18 -10.42
N LYS A 224 11.70 -2.58 -9.16
CA LYS A 224 10.58 -3.39 -8.63
C LYS A 224 9.27 -2.62 -8.73
N ILE A 225 9.23 -1.39 -8.22
CA ILE A 225 8.04 -0.54 -8.29
C ILE A 225 7.63 -0.31 -9.76
N GLN A 226 8.59 0.00 -10.64
CA GLN A 226 8.36 0.19 -12.07
C GLN A 226 7.74 -1.05 -12.72
N SER A 227 8.21 -2.25 -12.38
CA SER A 227 7.73 -3.50 -12.99
C SER A 227 6.25 -3.78 -12.75
N ILE A 228 5.68 -3.23 -11.67
CA ILE A 228 4.28 -3.43 -11.29
C ILE A 228 3.42 -2.21 -11.61
N GLY A 229 3.96 -0.99 -11.43
CA GLY A 229 3.19 0.26 -11.41
C GLY A 229 2.58 0.69 -12.75
N GLY A 230 3.08 0.18 -13.87
CA GLY A 230 2.62 0.60 -15.22
C GLY A 230 2.89 2.09 -15.52
N SER A 231 2.38 2.56 -16.68
CA SER A 231 2.70 3.89 -17.24
C SER A 231 2.10 5.10 -16.49
N ASN A 232 1.21 4.93 -15.53
CA ASN A 232 0.54 6.03 -14.81
C ASN A 232 0.88 6.02 -13.31
N PHE A 233 2.00 5.42 -12.92
CA PHE A 233 2.38 5.27 -11.53
C PHE A 233 2.63 6.62 -10.85
N ALA A 234 3.38 7.52 -11.50
CA ALA A 234 3.72 8.83 -10.95
C ALA A 234 2.47 9.68 -10.65
N GLU A 235 1.47 9.68 -11.53
CA GLU A 235 0.22 10.43 -11.31
C GLU A 235 -0.55 9.93 -10.07
N ARG A 236 -0.45 8.63 -9.75
CA ARG A 236 -1.19 8.02 -8.64
C ARG A 236 -0.52 8.17 -7.27
N VAL A 237 0.77 8.46 -7.24
CA VAL A 237 1.54 8.65 -5.99
C VAL A 237 1.71 10.13 -5.63
N GLN A 238 1.63 11.05 -6.60
CA GLN A 238 1.80 12.50 -6.38
C GLN A 238 0.69 13.17 -5.56
N ASP A 239 -0.46 12.52 -5.35
CA ASP A 239 -1.59 13.08 -4.61
C ASP A 239 -1.52 12.80 -3.08
N LEU A 240 -0.35 12.46 -2.55
CA LEU A 240 -0.15 12.37 -1.10
C LEU A 240 -0.19 13.78 -0.51
N PRO A 241 -1.04 14.08 0.48
CA PRO A 241 -1.04 15.38 1.15
C PRO A 241 0.28 15.57 1.92
N GLU A 242 0.87 16.77 1.79
CA GLU A 242 2.00 17.24 2.61
C GLU A 242 1.65 17.31 4.12
#